data_35a26e43b2d68f7ca5bc5ea481b49fb0
#
_entry.id   35a26e43b2d68f7ca5bc5ea481b49fb0
#
_cell.length_a   1.000
_cell.length_b   1.000
_cell.length_c   1.000
_cell.angle_alpha   90.00
_cell.angle_beta   90.00
_cell.angle_gamma   90.00
#
_symmetry.space_group_name_H-M   'P 1'
#
loop_
_entity.id
_entity.type
_entity.pdbx_description
1 polymer ?
#
loop_
_entity_poly.entity_id
_entity_poly.type
_entity_poly.pdbx_seq_one_letter_code
_entity_poly.pdbx_strand_id
1 'polypeptide(L)'
;MYAKGSNTVLVPSLRPPGRQAFTAAHEMGHWYFGHGSRIDEVPEFTPDNRNDPEEWAANLFAAYLLMPSWAVEASFARRSWTPQACTPIQLYAIACELGVGYETLIQHLRWSLQLITSTQADVLA
;
A
#
# COMPACT_ATOMS: atom_id res chain seq x y z
N MET A 1 14.56 4.61 -3.08
CA MET A 1 15.33 4.88 -4.31
C MET A 1 15.67 3.57 -5.01
N TYR A 2 15.56 3.58 -6.30
CA TYR A 2 15.88 2.44 -7.16
C TYR A 2 16.95 2.87 -8.18
N ALA A 3 17.98 2.07 -8.34
CA ALA A 3 19.07 2.34 -9.29
C ALA A 3 19.05 1.28 -10.40
N LYS A 4 18.66 1.69 -11.61
CA LYS A 4 18.59 0.81 -12.76
C LYS A 4 19.98 0.27 -13.11
N GLY A 5 20.08 -1.03 -13.34
CA GLY A 5 21.33 -1.71 -13.69
C GLY A 5 22.10 -2.30 -12.52
N SER A 6 21.82 -1.88 -11.27
CA SER A 6 22.47 -2.43 -10.08
C SER A 6 21.60 -3.48 -9.36
N ASN A 7 20.31 -3.58 -9.68
CA ASN A 7 19.32 -4.40 -8.98
C ASN A 7 19.28 -4.13 -7.47
N THR A 8 19.56 -2.88 -7.08
CA THR A 8 19.61 -2.48 -5.68
C THR A 8 18.47 -1.52 -5.39
N VAL A 9 17.73 -1.82 -4.33
CA VAL A 9 16.67 -0.95 -3.79
C VAL A 9 17.15 -0.39 -2.47
N LEU A 10 17.12 0.95 -2.34
CA LEU A 10 17.50 1.65 -1.13
C LEU A 10 16.25 2.10 -0.38
N VAL A 11 16.14 1.69 0.87
CA VAL A 11 14.98 1.99 1.71
C VAL A 11 15.43 2.78 2.94
N PRO A 12 14.82 3.96 3.22
CA PRO A 12 15.16 4.72 4.42
C PRO A 12 14.85 3.95 5.70
N SER A 13 15.87 3.72 6.53
CA SER A 13 15.75 2.89 7.74
C SER A 13 15.04 3.57 8.90
N LEU A 14 14.86 4.89 8.85
CA LEU A 14 14.22 5.67 9.92
C LEU A 14 12.69 5.70 9.83
N ARG A 15 12.12 5.15 8.78
CA ARG A 15 10.67 5.10 8.62
C ARG A 15 10.08 3.92 9.39
N PRO A 16 8.79 3.99 9.81
CA PRO A 16 8.11 2.84 10.41
C PRO A 16 8.19 1.59 9.51
N PRO A 17 8.21 0.38 10.09
CA PRO A 17 8.37 -0.86 9.31
C PRO A 17 7.35 -1.04 8.17
N GLY A 18 6.08 -0.71 8.41
CA GLY A 18 5.06 -0.81 7.36
C GLY A 18 5.34 0.13 6.19
N ARG A 19 5.85 1.32 6.48
CA ARG A 19 6.23 2.30 5.45
C ARG A 19 7.51 1.90 4.72
N GLN A 20 8.44 1.27 5.41
CA GLN A 20 9.64 0.70 4.78
C GLN A 20 9.27 -0.39 3.78
N ALA A 21 8.35 -1.29 4.16
CA ALA A 21 7.87 -2.35 3.28
C ALA A 21 7.21 -1.77 2.03
N PHE A 22 6.37 -0.75 2.19
CA PHE A 22 5.71 -0.09 1.05
C PHE A 22 6.73 0.59 0.14
N THR A 23 7.71 1.28 0.72
CA THR A 23 8.78 1.92 -0.05
C THR A 23 9.56 0.90 -0.87
N ALA A 24 9.95 -0.22 -0.25
CA ALA A 24 10.66 -1.29 -0.96
C ALA A 24 9.83 -1.87 -2.09
N ALA A 25 8.55 -2.15 -1.85
CA ALA A 25 7.65 -2.70 -2.86
C ALA A 25 7.40 -1.71 -4.00
N HIS A 26 7.26 -0.42 -3.68
CA HIS A 26 7.12 0.65 -4.67
C HIS A 26 8.34 0.72 -5.60
N GLU A 27 9.54 0.69 -5.04
CA GLU A 27 10.77 0.70 -5.82
C GLU A 27 10.93 -0.58 -6.66
N MET A 28 10.50 -1.73 -6.13
CA MET A 28 10.43 -2.97 -6.91
C MET A 28 9.48 -2.83 -8.10
N GLY A 29 8.38 -2.10 -7.92
CA GLY A 29 7.45 -1.80 -9.01
C GLY A 29 8.10 -1.01 -10.12
N HIS A 30 8.85 0.03 -9.80
CA HIS A 30 9.61 0.79 -10.80
C HIS A 30 10.61 -0.10 -11.54
N TRP A 31 11.30 -0.96 -10.83
CA TRP A 31 12.22 -1.91 -11.46
C TRP A 31 11.48 -2.90 -12.37
N TYR A 32 10.38 -3.47 -11.90
CA TYR A 32 9.59 -4.44 -12.65
C TYR A 32 9.07 -3.86 -13.98
N PHE A 33 8.60 -2.61 -13.93
CA PHE A 33 8.07 -1.94 -15.13
C PHE A 33 9.17 -1.28 -15.98
N GLY A 34 10.42 -1.31 -15.55
CA GLY A 34 11.52 -0.75 -16.32
C GLY A 34 11.55 0.79 -16.34
N HIS A 35 11.11 1.45 -15.27
CA HIS A 35 11.01 2.92 -15.19
C HIS A 35 12.38 3.53 -15.02
N GLY A 36 13.43 3.22 -15.11
CA GLY A 36 14.70 3.90 -14.97
C GLY A 36 15.02 4.32 -13.53
N SER A 37 16.22 4.86 -13.34
CA SER A 37 16.65 5.31 -12.02
C SER A 37 15.95 6.61 -11.64
N ARG A 38 15.45 6.68 -10.40
CA ARG A 38 14.82 7.87 -9.87
C ARG A 38 14.99 7.92 -8.35
N ILE A 39 14.99 9.14 -7.83
CA ILE A 39 14.99 9.40 -6.41
C ILE A 39 13.61 9.96 -6.08
N ASP A 40 12.83 9.16 -5.36
CA ASP A 40 11.47 9.53 -5.00
C ASP A 40 11.34 9.63 -3.50
N GLU A 41 10.62 10.64 -3.04
CA GLU A 41 9.94 10.51 -1.77
C GLU A 41 8.72 9.64 -2.03
N VAL A 42 8.71 8.43 -1.47
CA VAL A 42 7.58 7.54 -1.67
C VAL A 42 6.40 8.07 -0.88
N PRO A 43 5.39 8.60 -1.55
CA PRO A 43 4.20 9.04 -0.87
C PRO A 43 3.45 7.83 -0.32
N GLU A 44 2.55 8.08 0.61
CA GLU A 44 1.52 7.11 0.91
C GLU A 44 0.71 6.86 -0.36
N PHE A 45 0.11 5.65 -0.44
CA PHE A 45 -0.72 5.32 -1.59
C PHE A 45 -1.84 6.34 -1.72
N THR A 46 -1.77 7.17 -2.75
CA THR A 46 -2.80 8.17 -3.05
C THR A 46 -3.22 8.05 -4.50
N PRO A 47 -4.51 8.27 -4.80
CA PRO A 47 -4.98 8.25 -6.19
C PRO A 47 -4.54 9.48 -6.98
N ASP A 48 -4.00 10.49 -6.31
CA ASP A 48 -3.63 11.76 -6.95
C ASP A 48 -2.35 11.69 -7.78
N ASN A 49 -1.62 10.57 -7.68
CA ASN A 49 -0.47 10.29 -8.55
C ASN A 49 -0.85 9.94 -9.99
N ARG A 50 -2.10 10.15 -10.37
CA ARG A 50 -2.56 9.93 -11.75
C ARG A 50 -1.83 10.78 -12.78
N ASN A 51 -1.25 11.91 -12.37
CA ASN A 51 -0.47 12.77 -13.25
C ASN A 51 0.90 12.19 -13.58
N ASP A 52 1.33 11.16 -12.85
CA ASP A 52 2.54 10.41 -13.11
C ASP A 52 2.19 8.92 -13.22
N PRO A 53 1.99 8.41 -14.44
CA PRO A 53 1.61 7.01 -14.63
C PRO A 53 2.61 6.01 -14.06
N GLU A 54 3.89 6.35 -14.05
CA GLU A 54 4.92 5.46 -13.49
C GLU A 54 4.81 5.36 -11.98
N GLU A 55 4.58 6.48 -11.30
CA GLU A 55 4.37 6.49 -9.86
C GLU A 55 3.09 5.76 -9.47
N TRP A 56 2.03 6.00 -10.23
CA TRP A 56 0.76 5.32 -9.99
C TRP A 56 0.88 3.80 -10.15
N ALA A 57 1.53 3.35 -11.21
CA ALA A 57 1.76 1.92 -11.45
C ALA A 57 2.61 1.29 -10.34
N ALA A 58 3.66 1.97 -9.88
CA ALA A 58 4.50 1.49 -8.80
C ALA A 58 3.74 1.42 -7.47
N ASN A 59 2.86 2.37 -7.19
CA ASN A 59 2.00 2.36 -6.01
C ASN A 59 1.01 1.21 -6.04
N LEU A 60 0.37 0.96 -7.18
CA LEU A 60 -0.53 -0.19 -7.34
C LEU A 60 0.22 -1.51 -7.18
N PHE A 61 1.39 -1.63 -7.78
CA PHE A 61 2.22 -2.81 -7.64
C PHE A 61 2.52 -3.08 -6.16
N ALA A 62 2.95 -2.05 -5.42
CA ALA A 62 3.26 -2.16 -4.01
C ALA A 62 2.03 -2.59 -3.19
N ALA A 63 0.89 -1.96 -3.44
CA ALA A 63 -0.34 -2.26 -2.72
C ALA A 63 -0.79 -3.70 -2.93
N TYR A 64 -0.81 -4.18 -4.17
CA TYR A 64 -1.20 -5.56 -4.46
C TYR A 64 -0.17 -6.59 -4.02
N LEU A 65 1.11 -6.24 -4.03
CA LEU A 65 2.16 -7.13 -3.54
C LEU A 65 2.05 -7.36 -2.03
N LEU A 66 1.85 -6.29 -1.27
CA LEU A 66 1.80 -6.35 0.19
C LEU A 66 0.43 -6.75 0.73
N MET A 67 -0.63 -6.43 0.00
CA MET A 67 -2.01 -6.63 0.42
C MET A 67 -2.83 -7.29 -0.70
N PRO A 68 -2.46 -8.49 -1.15
CA PRO A 68 -3.28 -9.18 -2.16
C PRO A 68 -4.68 -9.44 -1.59
N SER A 69 -5.68 -9.45 -2.45
CA SER A 69 -7.09 -9.54 -2.02
C SER A 69 -7.35 -10.74 -1.13
N TRP A 70 -6.76 -11.89 -1.45
CA TRP A 70 -6.94 -13.10 -0.64
C TRP A 70 -6.39 -12.95 0.78
N ALA A 71 -5.29 -12.22 0.95
CA ALA A 71 -4.69 -11.98 2.27
C ALA A 71 -5.54 -11.02 3.10
N VAL A 72 -6.05 -9.96 2.46
CA VAL A 72 -6.95 -9.00 3.10
C VAL A 72 -8.23 -9.71 3.54
N GLU A 73 -8.85 -10.45 2.66
CA GLU A 73 -10.08 -11.19 2.95
C GLU A 73 -9.88 -12.22 4.06
N ALA A 74 -8.78 -12.96 4.03
CA ALA A 74 -8.47 -13.94 5.07
C ALA A 74 -8.25 -13.28 6.43
N SER A 75 -7.61 -12.13 6.47
CA SER A 75 -7.36 -11.40 7.72
C SER A 75 -8.67 -10.96 8.39
N PHE A 76 -9.61 -10.45 7.60
CA PHE A 76 -10.95 -10.12 8.12
C PHE A 76 -11.73 -11.36 8.51
N ALA A 77 -11.75 -12.39 7.67
CA ALA A 77 -12.55 -13.60 7.88
C ALA A 77 -12.15 -14.35 9.14
N ARG A 78 -10.86 -14.44 9.45
CA ARG A 78 -10.37 -15.12 10.66
C ARG A 78 -10.91 -14.51 11.94
N ARG A 79 -11.27 -13.23 11.91
CA ARG A 79 -11.80 -12.51 13.06
C ARG A 79 -13.31 -12.33 13.00
N SER A 80 -13.94 -12.85 11.97
CA SER A 80 -15.37 -12.65 11.70
C SER A 80 -15.72 -11.16 11.55
N TRP A 81 -14.81 -10.38 11.02
CA TRP A 81 -15.02 -8.96 10.71
C TRP A 81 -15.26 -8.79 9.22
N THR A 82 -15.93 -7.71 8.86
CA THR A 82 -16.12 -7.30 7.46
C THR A 82 -15.57 -5.90 7.25
N PRO A 83 -14.97 -5.61 6.08
CA PRO A 83 -14.46 -4.27 5.80
C PRO A 83 -15.53 -3.19 5.90
N GLN A 84 -16.76 -3.52 5.50
CA GLN A 84 -17.86 -2.57 5.45
C GLN A 84 -18.39 -2.17 6.84
N ALA A 85 -18.11 -2.97 7.85
CA ALA A 85 -18.63 -2.77 9.21
C ALA A 85 -17.54 -2.75 10.28
N CYS A 86 -16.27 -2.61 9.89
CA CYS A 86 -15.18 -2.59 10.86
C CYS A 86 -15.03 -1.22 11.53
N THR A 87 -14.52 -1.26 12.77
CA THR A 87 -14.15 -0.07 13.51
C THR A 87 -12.70 0.33 13.20
N PRO A 88 -12.28 1.58 13.51
CA PRO A 88 -10.88 1.97 13.33
C PRO A 88 -9.89 1.07 14.07
N ILE A 89 -10.23 0.63 15.29
CA ILE A 89 -9.35 -0.26 16.07
C ILE A 89 -9.20 -1.61 15.37
N GLN A 90 -10.29 -2.17 14.87
CA GLN A 90 -10.26 -3.43 14.11
C GLN A 90 -9.41 -3.28 12.85
N LEU A 91 -9.58 -2.20 12.12
CA LEU A 91 -8.84 -1.96 10.90
C LEU A 91 -7.34 -1.77 11.19
N TYR A 92 -7.01 -1.11 12.28
CA TYR A 92 -5.62 -0.98 12.72
C TYR A 92 -4.99 -2.35 12.99
N ALA A 93 -5.73 -3.25 13.62
CA ALA A 93 -5.26 -4.62 13.86
C ALA A 93 -4.98 -5.37 12.54
N ILE A 94 -5.83 -5.20 11.54
CA ILE A 94 -5.62 -5.78 10.21
C ILE A 94 -4.36 -5.20 9.57
N ALA A 95 -4.17 -3.89 9.64
CA ALA A 95 -2.98 -3.24 9.10
C ALA A 95 -1.70 -3.78 9.75
N CYS A 96 -1.70 -3.95 11.07
CA CYS A 96 -0.58 -4.54 11.79
C CYS A 96 -0.29 -5.97 11.35
N GLU A 97 -1.31 -6.80 11.15
CA GLU A 97 -1.14 -8.16 10.67
C GLU A 97 -0.54 -8.21 9.26
N LEU A 98 -0.99 -7.33 8.38
CA LEU A 98 -0.48 -7.26 7.01
C LEU A 98 0.88 -6.56 6.93
N GLY A 99 1.31 -5.91 8.00
CA GLY A 99 2.58 -5.20 8.02
C GLY A 99 2.59 -3.91 7.19
N VAL A 100 1.47 -3.23 7.11
CA VAL A 100 1.31 -2.00 6.32
C VAL A 100 0.83 -0.86 7.20
N GLY A 101 0.95 0.38 6.68
CA GLY A 101 0.39 1.55 7.34
C GLY A 101 -1.13 1.56 7.32
N TYR A 102 -1.73 2.13 8.35
CA TYR A 102 -3.19 2.22 8.49
C TYR A 102 -3.82 2.97 7.31
N GLU A 103 -3.29 4.12 6.97
CA GLU A 103 -3.79 4.93 5.86
C GLU A 103 -3.63 4.22 4.51
N THR A 104 -2.52 3.51 4.33
CA THR A 104 -2.28 2.72 3.12
C THR A 104 -3.33 1.63 2.95
N LEU A 105 -3.71 0.95 4.03
CA LEU A 105 -4.75 -0.06 4.00
C LEU A 105 -6.11 0.55 3.62
N ILE A 106 -6.48 1.69 4.21
CA ILE A 106 -7.74 2.38 3.89
C ILE A 106 -7.79 2.72 2.40
N GLN A 107 -6.74 3.30 1.86
CA GLN A 107 -6.71 3.69 0.45
C GLN A 107 -6.78 2.47 -0.48
N HIS A 108 -6.13 1.38 -0.12
CA HIS A 108 -6.19 0.14 -0.89
C HIS A 108 -7.60 -0.47 -0.89
N LEU A 109 -8.26 -0.50 0.27
CA LEU A 109 -9.64 -0.99 0.39
C LEU A 109 -10.61 -0.14 -0.45
N ARG A 110 -10.40 1.18 -0.45
CA ARG A 110 -11.27 2.12 -1.16
C ARG A 110 -11.05 2.08 -2.67
N TRP A 111 -9.81 2.26 -3.10
CA TRP A 111 -9.50 2.54 -4.51
C TRP A 111 -9.19 1.28 -5.32
N SER A 112 -8.42 0.37 -4.77
CA SER A 112 -7.95 -0.80 -5.52
C SER A 112 -8.92 -1.97 -5.41
N LEU A 113 -9.25 -2.38 -4.18
CA LEU A 113 -10.14 -3.51 -3.92
C LEU A 113 -11.61 -3.12 -3.94
N GLN A 114 -11.91 -1.85 -3.75
CA GLN A 114 -13.28 -1.31 -3.75
C GLN A 114 -14.22 -2.03 -2.78
N LEU A 115 -13.69 -2.35 -1.59
CA LEU A 115 -14.45 -3.03 -0.53
C LEU A 115 -15.15 -2.06 0.40
N ILE A 116 -14.77 -0.79 0.40
CA ILE A 116 -15.41 0.27 1.18
C ILE A 116 -15.71 1.48 0.30
N THR A 117 -16.68 2.28 0.72
CA THR A 117 -17.04 3.52 0.04
C THR A 117 -16.15 4.67 0.47
N SER A 118 -16.20 5.78 -0.27
CA SER A 118 -15.51 7.02 0.12
C SER A 118 -15.96 7.50 1.50
N THR A 119 -17.24 7.43 1.78
CA THR A 119 -17.80 7.83 3.08
C THR A 119 -17.25 6.97 4.21
N GLN A 120 -17.18 5.65 4.01
CA GLN A 120 -16.61 4.74 5.00
C GLN A 120 -15.13 5.02 5.23
N ALA A 121 -14.38 5.28 4.16
CA ALA A 121 -12.96 5.63 4.27
C ALA A 121 -12.76 6.91 5.09
N ASP A 122 -13.60 7.93 4.87
CA ASP A 122 -13.53 9.18 5.61
C ASP A 122 -13.82 8.99 7.11
N VAL A 123 -14.75 8.11 7.44
CA VAL A 123 -15.07 7.79 8.84
C VAL A 123 -13.92 7.03 9.51
N LEU A 124 -13.24 6.15 8.78
CA LEU A 124 -12.13 5.36 9.31
C LEU A 124 -10.82 6.14 9.41
N ALA A 125 -10.70 7.17 8.61
CA ALA A 125 -9.48 7.96 8.55
C ALA A 125 -9.22 8.79 9.83
#